data_d9068fae386a3a2bf3b684f569596ee8
#
_entry.id   d9068fae386a3a2bf3b684f569596ee8
#
_cell.length_a   1.000
_cell.length_b   1.000
_cell.length_c   1.000
_cell.angle_alpha   90.00
_cell.angle_beta   90.00
_cell.angle_gamma   90.00
#
_symmetry.space_group_name_H-M   'P 1'
#
loop_
_entity.id
_entity.type
_entity.pdbx_description
1 polymer ?
#
loop_
_entity_poly.entity_id
_entity_poly.type
_entity_poly.pdbx_seq_one_letter_code
_entity_poly.pdbx_strand_id
1 'polypeptide(L)'
;VDYYTPVQRLLARRFPLVSARIEAGFPSPADDHLEGELDLNELLIQNAPATFFVRARGDSMNGERPTIQDGDLLVVDKSRTPKTGDVVIACLDGAFTVKRLRCTAEGVWLMPENKAFPEIRIEAGQEFCIWGVVTARISQFH
;
A
#
# COMPACT_ATOMS: atom_id res chain seq x y z
N VAL A 1 -16.90 -7.45 -21.02
CA VAL A 1 -15.89 -7.91 -20.07
C VAL A 1 -14.63 -8.25 -20.83
N ASP A 2 -13.55 -7.61 -20.43
CA ASP A 2 -12.27 -7.85 -21.07
C ASP A 2 -11.56 -9.01 -20.40
N TYR A 3 -11.28 -10.02 -21.18
CA TYR A 3 -10.49 -11.14 -20.73
C TYR A 3 -9.10 -11.02 -21.31
N TYR A 4 -8.09 -11.14 -20.45
CA TYR A 4 -6.73 -11.24 -20.92
C TYR A 4 -6.52 -12.57 -21.59
N THR A 5 -5.90 -12.54 -22.76
CA THR A 5 -5.46 -13.77 -23.40
C THR A 5 -4.29 -14.36 -22.59
N PRO A 6 -4.07 -15.69 -22.66
CA PRO A 6 -2.90 -16.27 -21.99
C PRO A 6 -1.57 -15.64 -22.42
N VAL A 7 -1.47 -15.22 -23.68
CA VAL A 7 -0.27 -14.55 -24.20
C VAL A 7 -0.02 -13.23 -23.46
N GLN A 8 -1.06 -12.43 -23.24
CA GLN A 8 -0.92 -11.16 -22.53
C GLN A 8 -0.49 -11.37 -21.07
N ARG A 9 -0.98 -12.41 -20.42
CA ARG A 9 -0.58 -12.74 -19.06
C ARG A 9 0.88 -13.16 -18.93
N LEU A 10 1.42 -13.77 -19.99
CA LEU A 10 2.80 -14.24 -20.01
C LEU A 10 3.81 -13.15 -20.38
N LEU A 11 3.33 -12.01 -20.90
CA LEU A 11 4.21 -10.91 -21.26
C LEU A 11 4.70 -10.18 -19.99
N ALA A 12 5.94 -10.44 -19.65
CA ALA A 12 6.61 -9.72 -18.56
C ALA A 12 7.16 -8.39 -19.08
N ARG A 13 7.07 -7.37 -18.26
CA ARG A 13 7.68 -6.06 -18.49
C ARG A 13 8.85 -5.88 -17.54
N ARG A 14 10.04 -6.14 -18.05
CA ARG A 14 11.26 -6.10 -17.25
C ARG A 14 12.14 -4.95 -17.68
N PHE A 15 12.67 -4.25 -16.68
CA PHE A 15 13.54 -3.12 -16.89
C PHE A 15 14.82 -3.31 -16.11
N PRO A 16 15.94 -2.75 -16.56
CA PRO A 16 17.20 -2.89 -15.84
C PRO A 16 17.12 -2.31 -14.43
N LEU A 17 17.64 -3.07 -13.46
CA LEU A 17 17.83 -2.61 -12.10
C LEU A 17 19.32 -2.37 -11.90
N VAL A 18 19.68 -1.14 -11.58
CA VAL A 18 21.08 -0.75 -11.36
C VAL A 18 21.47 -1.10 -9.93
N SER A 19 22.59 -1.81 -9.77
CA SER A 19 23.05 -2.24 -8.45
C SER A 19 23.63 -1.11 -7.61
N ALA A 20 24.04 0.00 -8.23
CA ALA A 20 24.60 1.13 -7.51
C ALA A 20 23.55 1.77 -6.61
N ARG A 21 23.92 2.03 -5.37
CA ARG A 21 23.10 2.79 -4.44
C ARG A 21 23.41 4.26 -4.62
N ILE A 22 22.38 5.03 -4.96
CA ILE A 22 22.52 6.45 -5.22
C ILE A 22 22.14 7.21 -3.97
N GLU A 23 23.11 7.98 -3.43
CA GLU A 23 22.87 8.79 -2.24
C GLU A 23 21.95 9.96 -2.54
N ALA A 24 21.00 10.19 -1.66
CA ALA A 24 20.10 11.33 -1.77
C ALA A 24 20.74 12.63 -1.30
N GLY A 25 21.83 12.54 -0.53
CA GLY A 25 22.60 13.68 -0.07
C GLY A 25 23.79 13.97 -0.96
N PHE A 26 25.01 13.64 -0.51
CA PHE A 26 26.21 13.83 -1.30
C PHE A 26 26.31 12.76 -2.39
N PRO A 27 26.83 13.16 -3.57
CA PRO A 27 27.09 12.18 -4.62
C PRO A 27 28.10 11.13 -4.16
N SER A 28 27.89 9.90 -4.57
CA SER A 28 28.83 8.82 -4.38
C SER A 28 29.29 8.28 -5.72
N PRO A 29 30.46 7.58 -5.76
CA PRO A 29 30.92 6.99 -7.02
C PRO A 29 29.87 6.06 -7.62
N ALA A 30 29.65 6.20 -8.93
CA ALA A 30 28.74 5.33 -9.65
C ALA A 30 29.42 4.00 -9.94
N ASP A 31 28.69 2.92 -9.69
CA ASP A 31 29.06 1.59 -10.14
C ASP A 31 28.22 1.25 -11.37
N ASP A 32 28.87 0.80 -12.42
CA ASP A 32 28.21 0.51 -13.70
C ASP A 32 27.66 -0.92 -13.75
N HIS A 33 27.23 -1.44 -12.61
CA HIS A 33 26.74 -2.80 -12.53
C HIS A 33 25.23 -2.87 -12.60
N LEU A 34 24.72 -3.80 -13.37
CA LEU A 34 23.33 -4.16 -13.34
C LEU A 34 23.14 -5.26 -12.28
N GLU A 35 22.16 -5.09 -11.40
CA GLU A 35 21.76 -6.12 -10.48
C GLU A 35 20.93 -7.19 -11.20
N GLY A 36 20.29 -6.82 -12.29
CA GLY A 36 19.44 -7.68 -13.08
C GLY A 36 18.33 -6.90 -13.73
N GLU A 37 17.22 -7.56 -13.92
CA GLU A 37 16.01 -6.96 -14.47
C GLU A 37 14.89 -7.02 -13.44
N LEU A 38 14.05 -6.02 -13.43
CA LEU A 38 12.95 -5.88 -12.50
C LEU A 38 11.63 -5.78 -13.23
N ASP A 39 10.68 -6.63 -12.84
CA ASP A 39 9.28 -6.50 -13.18
C ASP A 39 8.54 -6.03 -11.93
N LEU A 40 7.95 -4.83 -11.97
CA LEU A 40 7.26 -4.28 -10.81
C LEU A 40 6.05 -5.12 -10.40
N ASN A 41 5.39 -5.78 -11.34
CA ASN A 41 4.28 -6.65 -10.99
C ASN A 41 4.74 -7.84 -10.15
N GLU A 42 5.86 -8.44 -10.51
CA GLU A 42 6.44 -9.53 -9.71
C GLU A 42 6.87 -9.06 -8.33
N LEU A 43 7.43 -7.85 -8.24
CA LEU A 43 7.89 -7.29 -6.98
C LEU A 43 6.75 -6.97 -6.03
N LEU A 44 5.69 -6.33 -6.54
CA LEU A 44 4.66 -5.70 -5.71
C LEU A 44 3.41 -6.56 -5.53
N ILE A 45 3.18 -7.54 -6.40
CA ILE A 45 1.97 -8.35 -6.39
C ILE A 45 2.34 -9.77 -6.02
N GLN A 46 2.06 -10.14 -4.75
CA GLN A 46 2.38 -11.47 -4.23
C GLN A 46 1.30 -12.50 -4.56
N ASN A 47 0.05 -12.05 -4.60
CA ASN A 47 -1.09 -12.90 -4.86
C ASN A 47 -2.04 -12.18 -5.81
N ALA A 48 -1.84 -12.38 -7.11
CA ALA A 48 -2.58 -11.65 -8.14
C ALA A 48 -4.10 -11.79 -8.01
N PRO A 49 -4.67 -12.98 -7.77
CA PRO A 49 -6.13 -13.10 -7.64
C PRO A 49 -6.74 -12.31 -6.47
N ALA A 50 -5.94 -12.00 -5.45
CA ALA A 50 -6.40 -11.29 -4.27
C ALA A 50 -5.96 -9.82 -4.23
N THR A 51 -5.31 -9.34 -5.29
CA THR A 51 -4.73 -7.99 -5.35
C THR A 51 -5.64 -7.05 -6.10
N PHE A 52 -5.81 -5.84 -5.55
CA PHE A 52 -6.46 -4.73 -6.24
C PHE A 52 -5.75 -3.44 -5.89
N PHE A 53 -6.08 -2.38 -6.63
CA PHE A 53 -5.48 -1.07 -6.44
C PHE A 53 -6.51 -0.07 -5.95
N VAL A 54 -6.07 0.84 -5.09
CA VAL A 54 -6.91 1.91 -4.55
C VAL A 54 -6.16 3.23 -4.68
N ARG A 55 -6.86 4.28 -5.12
CA ARG A 55 -6.32 5.63 -5.13
C ARG A 55 -6.63 6.28 -3.78
N ALA A 56 -5.59 6.71 -3.07
CA ALA A 56 -5.76 7.38 -1.79
C ALA A 56 -6.24 8.82 -1.99
N ARG A 57 -7.08 9.28 -1.09
CA ARG A 57 -7.57 10.65 -1.08
C ARG A 57 -7.51 11.20 0.34
N GLY A 58 -7.04 12.45 0.46
CA GLY A 58 -6.93 13.14 1.73
C GLY A 58 -5.60 12.92 2.43
N ASP A 59 -5.45 13.49 3.61
CA ASP A 59 -4.17 13.63 4.30
C ASP A 59 -4.09 12.90 5.64
N SER A 60 -5.05 12.06 5.99
CA SER A 60 -5.07 11.43 7.31
C SER A 60 -3.87 10.50 7.57
N MET A 61 -3.24 10.00 6.52
CA MET A 61 -2.05 9.15 6.61
C MET A 61 -0.76 9.87 6.24
N ASN A 62 -0.82 11.19 6.08
CA ASN A 62 0.32 12.04 5.77
C ASN A 62 0.63 12.94 6.98
N GLY A 63 1.44 12.43 7.90
CA GLY A 63 1.83 13.12 9.13
C GLY A 63 3.34 13.37 9.20
N GLU A 64 3.88 13.44 10.41
CA GLU A 64 5.32 13.58 10.63
C GLU A 64 6.10 12.44 9.97
N ARG A 65 5.52 11.25 9.99
CA ARG A 65 6.00 10.11 9.23
C ARG A 65 5.00 9.86 8.13
N PRO A 66 5.22 10.41 6.93
CA PRO A 66 4.26 10.24 5.85
C PRO A 66 4.22 8.78 5.42
N THR A 67 3.06 8.16 5.59
CA THR A 67 2.82 6.78 5.17
C THR A 67 2.15 6.77 3.80
N ILE A 68 1.14 7.61 3.61
CA ILE A 68 0.41 7.72 2.35
C ILE A 68 0.10 9.18 2.10
N GLN A 69 0.36 9.64 0.89
CA GLN A 69 0.04 10.98 0.44
C GLN A 69 -1.23 10.98 -0.41
N ASP A 70 -1.92 12.11 -0.44
CA ASP A 70 -3.06 12.28 -1.32
C ASP A 70 -2.68 11.97 -2.76
N GLY A 71 -3.47 11.14 -3.42
CA GLY A 71 -3.22 10.74 -4.82
C GLY A 71 -2.35 9.51 -4.98
N ASP A 72 -1.78 8.97 -3.92
CA ASP A 72 -1.00 7.73 -4.01
C ASP A 72 -1.84 6.57 -4.54
N LEU A 73 -1.21 5.70 -5.29
CA LEU A 73 -1.79 4.43 -5.69
C LEU A 73 -1.38 3.37 -4.68
N LEU A 74 -2.35 2.69 -4.11
CA LEU A 74 -2.13 1.67 -3.10
C LEU A 74 -2.30 0.28 -3.69
N VAL A 75 -1.37 -0.61 -3.36
CA VAL A 75 -1.47 -2.03 -3.69
C VAL A 75 -2.07 -2.73 -2.47
N VAL A 76 -3.19 -3.41 -2.65
CA VAL A 76 -3.95 -4.01 -1.56
C VAL A 76 -4.09 -5.50 -1.79
N ASP A 77 -3.75 -6.28 -0.77
CA ASP A 77 -3.84 -7.73 -0.79
C ASP A 77 -4.93 -8.21 0.17
N LYS A 78 -5.98 -8.80 -0.39
CA LYS A 78 -7.11 -9.32 0.39
C LYS A 78 -6.81 -10.66 1.06
N SER A 79 -5.77 -11.36 0.64
CA SER A 79 -5.44 -12.67 1.17
C SER A 79 -4.69 -12.62 2.50
N ARG A 80 -4.15 -11.46 2.86
CA ARG A 80 -3.41 -11.31 4.11
C ARG A 80 -4.35 -11.19 5.30
N THR A 81 -3.98 -11.82 6.41
CA THR A 81 -4.67 -11.63 7.68
C THR A 81 -4.18 -10.34 8.31
N PRO A 82 -5.08 -9.36 8.53
CA PRO A 82 -4.70 -8.09 9.13
C PRO A 82 -4.24 -8.26 10.58
N LYS A 83 -3.22 -7.50 10.97
CA LYS A 83 -2.71 -7.48 12.34
C LYS A 83 -2.33 -6.06 12.73
N THR A 84 -2.16 -5.84 14.02
CA THR A 84 -1.75 -4.54 14.56
C THR A 84 -0.48 -4.06 13.87
N GLY A 85 -0.50 -2.80 13.44
CA GLY A 85 0.59 -2.17 12.71
C GLY A 85 0.41 -2.18 11.21
N ASP A 86 -0.47 -3.01 10.67
CA ASP A 86 -0.75 -3.02 9.24
C ASP A 86 -1.55 -1.79 8.83
N VAL A 87 -1.26 -1.29 7.64
CA VAL A 87 -2.11 -0.31 6.98
C VAL A 87 -3.19 -1.08 6.23
N VAL A 88 -4.44 -0.74 6.46
CA VAL A 88 -5.57 -1.50 5.95
C VAL A 88 -6.56 -0.61 5.22
N ILE A 89 -7.29 -1.19 4.30
CA ILE A 89 -8.51 -0.60 3.76
C ILE A 89 -9.66 -1.16 4.59
N ALA A 90 -10.31 -0.28 5.33
CA ALA A 90 -11.43 -0.65 6.19
C ALA A 90 -12.74 -0.10 5.67
N CYS A 91 -13.80 -0.86 5.87
CA CYS A 91 -15.16 -0.41 5.64
C CYS A 91 -15.85 -0.27 7.00
N LEU A 92 -16.32 0.93 7.29
CA LEU A 92 -17.00 1.25 8.54
C LEU A 92 -18.31 1.93 8.22
N ASP A 93 -19.43 1.27 8.58
CA ASP A 93 -20.77 1.78 8.32
C ASP A 93 -20.99 2.20 6.86
N GLY A 94 -20.46 1.40 5.93
CA GLY A 94 -20.59 1.62 4.49
C GLY A 94 -19.57 2.60 3.89
N ALA A 95 -18.71 3.21 4.68
CA ALA A 95 -17.68 4.13 4.20
C ALA A 95 -16.30 3.48 4.23
N PHE A 96 -15.52 3.70 3.19
CA PHE A 96 -14.16 3.19 3.12
C PHE A 96 -13.16 4.21 3.62
N THR A 97 -12.13 3.71 4.31
CA THR A 97 -11.02 4.52 4.78
C THR A 97 -9.73 3.71 4.76
N VAL A 98 -8.59 4.40 4.66
CA VAL A 98 -7.28 3.79 4.81
C VAL A 98 -6.67 4.30 6.11
N LYS A 99 -6.29 3.38 6.99
CA LYS A 99 -5.77 3.69 8.32
C LYS A 99 -4.82 2.59 8.77
N ARG A 100 -4.06 2.88 9.81
CA ARG A 100 -3.27 1.87 10.49
C ARG A 100 -4.13 1.16 11.52
N LEU A 101 -4.09 -0.16 11.50
CA LEU A 101 -4.87 -0.99 12.40
C LEU A 101 -4.17 -1.11 13.77
N ARG A 102 -4.96 -0.99 14.84
CA ARG A 102 -4.51 -1.32 16.17
C ARG A 102 -5.57 -2.20 16.84
N CYS A 103 -5.20 -3.43 17.15
CA CYS A 103 -6.03 -4.38 17.87
C CYS A 103 -5.40 -4.66 19.22
N THR A 104 -6.18 -4.53 20.28
CA THR A 104 -5.76 -4.87 21.64
C THR A 104 -6.85 -5.70 22.30
N ALA A 105 -6.60 -6.20 23.52
CA ALA A 105 -7.63 -6.89 24.31
C ALA A 105 -8.82 -5.98 24.59
N GLU A 106 -8.66 -4.66 24.52
CA GLU A 106 -9.71 -3.69 24.83
C GLU A 106 -10.52 -3.26 23.62
N GLY A 107 -10.10 -3.58 22.42
CA GLY A 107 -10.84 -3.23 21.22
C GLY A 107 -9.99 -3.04 19.97
N VAL A 108 -10.63 -2.43 18.99
CA VAL A 108 -10.04 -2.19 17.67
C VAL A 108 -10.08 -0.69 17.37
N TRP A 109 -8.97 -0.16 16.92
CA TRP A 109 -8.85 1.24 16.52
C TRP A 109 -8.30 1.34 15.10
N LEU A 110 -8.77 2.35 14.39
CA LEU A 110 -8.23 2.78 13.10
C LEU A 110 -7.45 4.08 13.35
N MET A 111 -6.15 4.03 13.14
CA MET A 111 -5.22 5.08 13.55
C MET A 111 -4.75 5.89 12.35
N PRO A 112 -4.92 7.23 12.36
CA PRO A 112 -4.28 8.09 11.36
C PRO A 112 -2.79 8.27 11.66
N GLU A 113 -2.01 8.59 10.64
CA GLU A 113 -0.64 9.07 10.85
C GLU A 113 -0.59 10.57 11.13
N ASN A 114 -1.57 11.30 10.62
CA ASN A 114 -1.68 12.75 10.81
C ASN A 114 -2.46 13.04 12.08
N LYS A 115 -1.80 13.67 13.04
CA LYS A 115 -2.38 13.97 14.36
C LYS A 115 -3.54 14.97 14.32
N ALA A 116 -3.72 15.68 13.21
CA ALA A 116 -4.87 16.56 13.02
C ALA A 116 -6.17 15.80 12.83
N PHE A 117 -6.09 14.50 12.54
CA PHE A 117 -7.25 13.62 12.37
C PHE A 117 -7.45 12.75 13.62
N PRO A 118 -8.70 12.46 13.99
CA PRO A 118 -8.95 11.66 15.18
C PRO A 118 -8.69 10.17 14.94
N GLU A 119 -8.33 9.48 16.03
CA GLU A 119 -8.39 8.03 16.08
C GLU A 119 -9.85 7.59 16.01
N ILE A 120 -10.10 6.46 15.34
CA ILE A 120 -11.44 5.91 15.24
C ILE A 120 -11.47 4.61 16.03
N ARG A 121 -12.24 4.58 17.12
CA ARG A 121 -12.51 3.34 17.85
C ARG A 121 -13.73 2.68 17.26
N ILE A 122 -13.63 1.39 16.98
CA ILE A 122 -14.77 0.62 16.48
C ILE A 122 -15.68 0.32 17.66
N GLU A 123 -16.93 0.77 17.57
CA GLU A 123 -17.93 0.59 18.60
C GLU A 123 -18.81 -0.63 18.33
N ALA A 124 -19.40 -1.19 19.39
CA ALA A 124 -20.35 -2.27 19.24
C ALA A 124 -21.56 -1.82 18.41
N GLY A 125 -22.01 -2.67 17.52
CA GLY A 125 -23.14 -2.37 16.64
C GLY A 125 -22.77 -1.69 15.33
N GLN A 126 -21.53 -1.25 15.15
CA GLN A 126 -21.07 -0.74 13.87
C GLN A 126 -20.79 -1.87 12.89
N GLU A 127 -21.12 -1.65 11.62
CA GLU A 127 -20.69 -2.56 10.56
C GLU A 127 -19.24 -2.27 10.24
N PHE A 128 -18.39 -3.24 10.48
CA PHE A 128 -16.96 -3.10 10.29
C PHE A 128 -16.37 -4.33 9.61
N CYS A 129 -15.59 -4.10 8.56
CA CYS A 129 -14.77 -5.15 7.98
C CYS A 129 -13.49 -4.55 7.42
N ILE A 130 -12.49 -5.40 7.26
CA ILE A 130 -11.23 -5.02 6.61
C ILE A 130 -11.24 -5.66 5.22
N TRP A 131 -11.11 -4.82 4.20
CA TRP A 131 -11.11 -5.27 2.82
C TRP A 131 -9.77 -5.85 2.40
N GLY A 132 -8.69 -5.35 2.96
CA GLY A 132 -7.38 -5.87 2.65
C GLY A 132 -6.29 -5.09 3.34
N VAL A 133 -5.07 -5.61 3.21
CA VAL A 133 -3.87 -5.02 3.77
C VAL A 133 -3.13 -4.28 2.66
N VAL A 134 -2.76 -3.04 2.92
CA VAL A 134 -1.95 -2.25 1.98
C VAL A 134 -0.51 -2.72 2.09
N THR A 135 0.03 -3.21 0.99
CA THR A 135 1.39 -3.78 0.96
C THR A 135 2.41 -2.84 0.33
N ALA A 136 1.96 -1.89 -0.47
CA ALA A 136 2.83 -0.91 -1.11
C ALA A 136 2.05 0.33 -1.48
N ARG A 137 2.75 1.44 -1.61
CA ARG A 137 2.23 2.66 -2.19
C ARG A 137 3.11 3.10 -3.35
N ILE A 138 2.50 3.74 -4.32
CA ILE A 138 3.20 4.31 -5.46
C ILE A 138 2.86 5.79 -5.52
N SER A 139 3.86 6.63 -5.30
CA SER A 139 3.74 8.08 -5.39
C SER A 139 4.46 8.53 -6.65
N GLN A 140 3.78 9.30 -7.47
CA GLN A 140 4.37 9.84 -8.70
C GLN A 140 4.61 11.32 -8.54
N PHE A 141 5.72 11.78 -9.11
CA PHE A 141 5.97 13.22 -9.22
C PHE A 141 5.10 13.81 -10.32
N HIS A 142 4.76 15.06 -10.17
CA HIS A 142 3.93 15.78 -11.14
C HIS A 142 4.78 16.47 -12.18
#